data_15d2f06e65380ffb458820a2d214d6bb
#
_entry.id   15d2f06e65380ffb458820a2d214d6bb
#
_cell.length_a   1.000
_cell.length_b   1.000
_cell.length_c   1.000
_cell.angle_alpha   90.00
_cell.angle_beta   90.00
_cell.angle_gamma   90.00
#
_symmetry.space_group_name_H-M   'P 1'
#
loop_
_entity.id
_entity.type
_entity.pdbx_description
1 polymer ?
#
loop_
_entity_poly.entity_id
_entity_poly.type
_entity_poly.pdbx_seq_one_letter_code
_entity_poly.pdbx_strand_id
1 'polypeptide(L)'
;MFRTGFPDVKFTIDQMVGEGSYVATLVHGEGTHTGQFIQFPPSGKHAQWRSVGFFRVEDGKIREHWGIPDLLGLLIQIGVIPPPNAQSASGTLEAQLQS
;
A
#
# COMPACT_ATOMS: atom_id res chain seq x y z
N MET A 1 -8.41 6.06 -6.80
CA MET A 1 -7.09 6.69 -6.59
C MET A 1 -5.98 5.92 -7.31
N PHE A 2 -5.79 4.66 -6.99
CA PHE A 2 -4.68 3.90 -7.58
C PHE A 2 -4.85 3.66 -9.08
N ARG A 3 -6.05 3.34 -9.54
CA ARG A 3 -6.28 3.02 -10.95
C ARG A 3 -6.09 4.23 -11.87
N THR A 4 -6.33 5.43 -11.37
CA THR A 4 -6.11 6.65 -12.16
C THR A 4 -4.61 6.90 -12.37
N GLY A 5 -3.82 6.76 -11.31
CA GLY A 5 -2.37 6.97 -11.37
C GLY A 5 -1.61 5.79 -11.96
N PHE A 6 -2.12 4.58 -11.73
CA PHE A 6 -1.49 3.33 -12.14
C PHE A 6 -2.50 2.49 -12.89
N PRO A 7 -2.74 2.78 -14.18
CA PRO A 7 -3.78 2.07 -14.94
C PRO A 7 -3.54 0.56 -15.06
N ASP A 8 -2.29 0.13 -14.97
CA ASP A 8 -1.89 -1.27 -15.01
C ASP A 8 -1.77 -1.90 -13.63
N VAL A 9 -2.34 -1.27 -12.60
CA VAL A 9 -2.19 -1.73 -11.22
C VAL A 9 -2.71 -3.17 -11.05
N LYS A 10 -1.91 -3.95 -10.35
CA LYS A 10 -2.26 -5.31 -9.92
C LYS A 10 -2.12 -5.41 -8.42
N PHE A 11 -3.14 -5.98 -7.79
CA PHE A 11 -3.13 -6.25 -6.36
C PHE A 11 -3.07 -7.75 -6.12
N THR A 12 -2.23 -8.17 -5.20
CA THR A 12 -2.11 -9.57 -4.78
C THR A 12 -2.31 -9.64 -3.28
N ILE A 13 -3.17 -10.54 -2.83
CA ILE A 13 -3.36 -10.79 -1.41
C ILE A 13 -2.28 -11.77 -0.96
N ASP A 14 -1.37 -11.29 -0.13
CA ASP A 14 -0.27 -12.11 0.38
C ASP A 14 -0.72 -12.96 1.57
N GLN A 15 -1.59 -12.42 2.40
CA GLN A 15 -2.07 -13.12 3.57
C GLN A 15 -3.44 -12.61 3.99
N MET A 16 -4.26 -13.50 4.51
CA MET A 16 -5.59 -13.17 5.01
C MET A 16 -5.81 -13.93 6.31
N VAL A 17 -6.27 -13.21 7.33
CA VAL A 17 -6.61 -13.81 8.61
C VAL A 17 -7.99 -13.33 9.02
N GLY A 18 -8.74 -14.19 9.67
CA GLY A 18 -10.10 -13.87 10.11
C GLY A 18 -10.31 -14.23 11.56
N GLU A 19 -11.08 -13.41 12.24
CA GLU A 19 -11.50 -13.66 13.63
C GLU A 19 -12.89 -13.07 13.84
N GLY A 20 -13.85 -13.90 14.20
CA GLY A 20 -15.23 -13.46 14.33
C GLY A 20 -15.74 -12.92 13.00
N SER A 21 -16.26 -11.70 13.02
CA SER A 21 -16.74 -11.05 11.80
C SER A 21 -15.69 -10.17 11.14
N TYR A 22 -14.44 -10.19 11.60
CA TYR A 22 -13.39 -9.35 11.08
C TYR A 22 -12.39 -10.14 10.25
N VAL A 23 -11.93 -9.53 9.16
CA VAL A 23 -10.92 -10.09 8.26
C VAL A 23 -9.84 -9.05 8.03
N ALA A 24 -8.59 -9.44 8.20
CA ALA A 24 -7.46 -8.59 7.88
C ALA A 24 -6.70 -9.19 6.70
N THR A 25 -6.25 -8.33 5.80
CA THR A 25 -5.49 -8.76 4.63
C THR A 25 -4.18 -7.99 4.55
N LEU A 26 -3.13 -8.69 4.13
CA LEU A 26 -1.89 -8.07 3.72
C LEU A 26 -1.83 -8.18 2.19
N VAL A 27 -1.74 -7.04 1.53
CA VAL A 27 -1.85 -6.94 0.08
C VAL A 27 -0.62 -6.21 -0.44
N HIS A 28 -0.10 -6.62 -1.58
CA HIS A 28 0.84 -5.76 -2.29
C HIS A 28 0.25 -5.34 -3.63
N GLY A 29 0.58 -4.11 -4.03
CA GLY A 29 0.22 -3.57 -5.31
C GLY A 29 1.45 -3.24 -6.11
N GLU A 30 1.33 -3.28 -7.42
CA GLU A 30 2.38 -2.83 -8.32
C GLU A 30 1.77 -2.22 -9.55
N GLY A 31 2.48 -1.29 -10.16
CA GLY A 31 2.02 -0.65 -11.37
C GLY A 31 3.01 0.42 -11.82
N THR A 32 2.72 0.98 -12.99
CA THR A 32 3.52 2.04 -13.59
C THR A 32 2.76 3.36 -13.49
N HIS A 33 3.44 4.39 -12.98
CA HIS A 33 2.84 5.71 -12.78
C HIS A 33 2.75 6.45 -14.10
N THR A 34 1.74 6.11 -14.88
CA THR A 34 1.50 6.71 -16.21
C THR A 34 0.28 7.62 -16.24
N GLY A 35 -0.45 7.74 -15.11
CA GLY A 35 -1.55 8.67 -14.96
C GLY A 35 -1.33 9.59 -13.78
N GLN A 36 -2.23 10.52 -13.58
CA GLN A 36 -2.16 11.41 -12.42
C GLN A 36 -2.50 10.65 -11.14
N PHE A 37 -1.61 10.71 -10.16
CA PHE A 37 -1.83 10.12 -8.84
C PHE A 37 -1.95 11.21 -7.80
N ILE A 38 -3.13 11.31 -7.18
CA ILE A 38 -3.48 12.41 -6.27
C ILE A 38 -3.34 13.72 -7.07
N GLN A 39 -2.36 14.55 -6.76
CA GLN A 39 -2.09 15.80 -7.47
C GLN A 39 -0.77 15.75 -8.26
N PHE A 40 -0.16 14.56 -8.35
CA PHE A 40 1.16 14.42 -8.95
C PHE A 40 1.05 13.92 -10.40
N PRO A 41 1.72 14.61 -11.34
CA PRO A 41 1.69 14.18 -12.74
C PRO A 41 2.43 12.86 -12.94
N PRO A 42 2.18 12.17 -14.05
CA PRO A 42 2.82 10.88 -14.30
C PRO A 42 4.34 10.97 -14.33
N SER A 43 4.99 10.06 -13.59
CA SER A 43 6.46 9.97 -13.56
C SER A 43 7.02 8.92 -14.50
N GLY A 44 6.19 8.00 -14.97
CA GLY A 44 6.61 6.86 -15.77
C GLY A 44 7.32 5.77 -14.98
N LYS A 45 7.43 5.90 -13.67
CA LYS A 45 8.17 4.95 -12.83
C LYS A 45 7.29 3.80 -12.39
N HIS A 46 7.88 2.61 -12.37
CA HIS A 46 7.24 1.43 -11.81
C HIS A 46 7.40 1.46 -10.31
N ALA A 47 6.35 1.10 -9.58
CA ALA A 47 6.36 1.10 -8.14
C ALA A 47 5.68 -0.14 -7.58
N GLN A 48 6.10 -0.54 -6.38
CA GLN A 48 5.48 -1.60 -5.60
C GLN A 48 5.23 -1.06 -4.20
N TRP A 49 4.07 -1.40 -3.64
CA TRP A 49 3.72 -0.96 -2.29
C TRP A 49 2.90 -2.02 -1.59
N ARG A 50 2.84 -1.91 -0.27
CA ARG A 50 2.02 -2.77 0.56
C ARG A 50 0.85 -2.01 1.13
N SER A 51 -0.23 -2.73 1.38
CA SER A 51 -1.42 -2.19 2.02
C SER A 51 -1.94 -3.21 3.00
N VAL A 52 -2.55 -2.70 4.08
CA VAL A 52 -3.32 -3.53 4.99
C VAL A 52 -4.79 -3.20 4.80
N GLY A 53 -5.59 -4.21 4.52
CA GLY A 53 -7.04 -4.08 4.48
C GLY A 53 -7.64 -4.70 5.73
N PHE A 54 -8.64 -4.06 6.28
CA PHE A 54 -9.37 -4.56 7.43
C PHE A 54 -10.85 -4.43 7.15
N PHE A 55 -11.58 -5.53 7.31
CA PHE A 55 -12.97 -5.60 6.89
C PHE A 55 -13.83 -6.16 8.03
N ARG A 56 -15.03 -5.61 8.16
CA ARG A 56 -16.08 -6.27 8.96
C ARG A 56 -17.10 -6.89 8.02
N VAL A 57 -17.36 -8.18 8.21
CA VAL A 57 -18.24 -8.95 7.34
C VAL A 57 -19.46 -9.39 8.16
N GLU A 58 -20.64 -9.23 7.58
CA GLU A 58 -21.89 -9.62 8.20
C GLU A 58 -22.85 -10.14 7.13
N ASP A 59 -23.41 -11.31 7.34
CA ASP A 59 -24.33 -11.96 6.39
C ASP A 59 -23.72 -12.11 4.99
N GLY A 60 -22.43 -12.44 4.93
CA GLY A 60 -21.71 -12.62 3.68
C GLY A 60 -21.40 -11.33 2.94
N LYS A 61 -21.59 -10.17 3.56
CA LYS A 61 -21.35 -8.87 2.95
C LYS A 61 -20.35 -8.06 3.75
N ILE A 62 -19.50 -7.30 3.05
CA ILE A 62 -18.59 -6.37 3.70
C ILE A 62 -19.40 -5.15 4.14
N ARG A 63 -19.42 -4.90 5.45
CA ARG A 63 -20.14 -3.79 6.05
C ARG A 63 -19.27 -2.58 6.31
N GLU A 64 -18.01 -2.82 6.65
CA GLU A 64 -17.03 -1.76 6.89
C GLU A 64 -15.70 -2.16 6.29
N HIS A 65 -14.96 -1.18 5.84
CA HIS A 65 -13.66 -1.40 5.21
C HIS A 65 -12.70 -0.28 5.60
N TRP A 66 -11.52 -0.67 6.06
CA TRP A 66 -10.42 0.25 6.32
C TRP A 66 -9.23 -0.21 5.49
N GLY A 67 -8.59 0.71 4.78
CA GLY A 67 -7.40 0.44 4.00
C GLY A 67 -6.27 1.35 4.44
N ILE A 68 -5.08 0.78 4.66
CA ILE A 68 -3.90 1.53 5.09
C ILE A 68 -2.76 1.20 4.12
N PRO A 69 -2.63 1.98 3.03
CA PRO A 69 -1.53 1.80 2.08
C PRO A 69 -0.25 2.48 2.57
N ASP A 70 0.90 1.97 2.13
CA ASP A 70 2.19 2.62 2.34
C ASP A 70 2.36 3.76 1.33
N LEU A 71 1.70 4.88 1.58
CA LEU A 71 1.78 6.03 0.69
C LEU A 71 3.15 6.67 0.69
N LEU A 72 3.83 6.74 1.82
CA LEU A 72 5.15 7.34 1.90
C LEU A 72 6.14 6.60 1.00
N GLY A 73 6.19 5.27 1.10
CA GLY A 73 7.05 4.46 0.24
C GLY A 73 6.72 4.64 -1.24
N LEU A 74 5.44 4.71 -1.56
CA LEU A 74 5.00 4.92 -2.95
C LEU A 74 5.45 6.28 -3.48
N LEU A 75 5.27 7.34 -2.72
CA LEU A 75 5.66 8.69 -3.14
C LEU A 75 7.16 8.83 -3.32
N ILE A 76 7.95 8.13 -2.50
CA ILE A 76 9.40 8.07 -2.68
C ILE A 76 9.74 7.38 -4.00
N GLN A 77 9.11 6.25 -4.30
CA GLN A 77 9.37 5.47 -5.51
C GLN A 77 9.05 6.24 -6.79
N ILE A 78 7.99 7.03 -6.80
CA ILE A 78 7.63 7.82 -7.98
C ILE A 78 8.36 9.17 -8.03
N GLY A 79 9.22 9.45 -7.05
CA GLY A 79 10.10 10.61 -7.11
C GLY A 79 9.50 11.92 -6.60
N VAL A 80 8.34 11.87 -5.95
CA VAL A 80 7.68 13.07 -5.40
C VAL A 80 8.37 13.54 -4.12
N ILE A 81 8.81 12.58 -3.31
CA ILE A 81 9.50 12.85 -2.05
C ILE A 81 10.91 12.30 -2.18
N PRO A 82 11.96 13.10 -1.88
CA PRO A 82 13.31 12.57 -1.91
C PRO A 82 13.45 11.48 -0.84
N PRO A 83 14.23 10.41 -1.11
CA PRO A 83 14.42 9.39 -0.11
C PRO A 83 15.11 10.02 1.11
N PRO A 84 14.56 9.82 2.31
CA PRO A 84 15.27 10.21 3.53
C PRO A 84 16.55 9.37 3.61
N ASN A 85 17.41 9.63 4.59
CA ASN A 85 18.54 8.74 4.85
C ASN A 85 17.96 7.39 5.29
N ALA A 86 17.50 6.65 4.29
CA ALA A 86 16.60 5.53 4.47
C ALA A 86 17.23 4.39 5.25
N GLN A 87 18.55 4.24 5.14
CA GLN A 87 19.23 3.16 5.84
C GLN A 87 19.18 3.29 7.34
N SER A 88 19.40 4.50 7.88
CA SER A 88 19.31 4.67 9.31
C SER A 88 17.87 4.55 9.81
N ALA A 89 16.90 5.10 9.08
CA ALA A 89 15.50 5.02 9.48
C ALA A 89 14.98 3.59 9.43
N SER A 90 15.27 2.89 8.33
CA SER A 90 14.84 1.50 8.16
C SER A 90 15.52 0.56 9.16
N GLY A 91 16.81 0.73 9.38
CA GLY A 91 17.55 -0.08 10.33
C GLY A 91 17.03 0.07 11.75
N THR A 92 16.71 1.31 12.15
CA THR A 92 16.16 1.56 13.48
C THR A 92 14.79 0.91 13.65
N LEU A 93 13.93 1.04 12.66
CA LEU A 93 12.59 0.47 12.71
C LEU A 93 12.63 -1.05 12.76
N GLU A 94 13.46 -1.66 11.93
CA GLU A 94 13.62 -3.11 11.92
C GLU A 94 14.16 -3.63 13.25
N ALA A 95 15.15 -2.93 13.83
CA ALA A 95 15.69 -3.29 15.14
C ALA A 95 14.62 -3.23 16.22
N GLN A 96 13.75 -2.23 16.18
CA GLN A 96 12.65 -2.10 17.14
C GLN A 96 11.62 -3.22 16.97
N LEU A 97 11.30 -3.58 15.75
CA LEU A 97 10.32 -4.61 15.47
C LEU A 97 10.82 -6.00 15.84
N GLN A 98 12.13 -6.24 15.76
CA GLN A 98 12.73 -7.54 16.06
C GLN A 98 13.11 -7.70 17.53
N SER A 99 13.15 -6.63 18.26
CA SER A 99 13.47 -6.68 19.69
C SER A 99 12.21 -6.76 20.54
#